data_8dd4220596fc586c120832806a890732
#
_entry.id   8dd4220596fc586c120832806a890732
#
_cell.length_a   1.000
_cell.length_b   1.000
_cell.length_c   1.000
_cell.angle_alpha   90.00
_cell.angle_beta   90.00
_cell.angle_gamma   90.00
#
_symmetry.space_group_name_H-M   'P 1'
#
loop_
_entity.id
_entity.type
_entity.pdbx_description
1 polymer ?
#
loop_
_entity_poly.entity_id
_entity_poly.type
_entity_poly.pdbx_seq_one_letter_code
_entity_poly.pdbx_strand_id
1 'polypeptide(L)'
;MKQIQKILLILGIIFGLILYLLVDAFLLSPSKFTVRYQTLTSNKIPQDLNNTKILYVSDIYYGNHMNQSRLQKLVDTINRIAPDAVVFGGDIYAPNATITAESDDEIKTALTSIKAPLGKFAVLGDQDCATADIKSHVLSILQTSNFEVISNSSVSIHNGSSGFITLVGLENELNSTPDVNTAYANVSSDNYVITVCHTPDTASLVPLDTTDYFLAGHSLGGQAYYLLGAYYAPEKAVNYLRGKHLIQNSFMLDITNGVGTIGVDMRFLSPAEVVCYTLKSTAPTTETNTTPGTFNDNPQATPTPTPETTPESTPEPTTEPTPTPEVTPTPTPTPESDPNATPTPVPTVAP
;
A
#
# COMPACT_ATOMS: atom_id res chain seq x y z
N MET A 1 37.84 -38.50 31.42
CA MET A 1 38.01 -38.14 30.00
C MET A 1 36.68 -38.15 29.22
N LYS A 2 35.90 -39.23 29.15
CA LYS A 2 34.66 -39.31 28.37
C LYS A 2 33.60 -38.26 28.75
N GLN A 3 33.45 -37.86 30.01
CA GLN A 3 32.52 -36.81 30.47
C GLN A 3 32.94 -35.44 29.98
N ILE A 4 34.24 -35.07 30.11
CA ILE A 4 34.76 -33.77 29.66
C ILE A 4 34.62 -33.63 28.15
N GLN A 5 34.88 -34.69 27.39
CA GLN A 5 34.69 -34.68 25.93
C GLN A 5 33.23 -34.43 25.54
N LYS A 6 32.24 -34.99 26.26
CA LYS A 6 30.83 -34.76 26.03
C LYS A 6 30.44 -33.28 26.35
N ILE A 7 30.97 -32.72 27.44
CA ILE A 7 30.72 -31.32 27.82
C ILE A 7 31.30 -30.38 26.74
N LEU A 8 32.56 -30.63 26.32
CA LEU A 8 33.20 -29.85 25.25
C LEU A 8 32.42 -29.92 23.93
N LEU A 9 31.88 -31.09 23.56
CA LEU A 9 31.05 -31.27 22.38
C LEU A 9 29.77 -30.46 22.48
N ILE A 10 29.07 -30.51 23.63
CA ILE A 10 27.85 -29.76 23.86
C ILE A 10 28.13 -28.25 23.78
N LEU A 11 29.18 -27.76 24.42
CA LEU A 11 29.61 -26.38 24.38
C LEU A 11 29.94 -25.91 22.95
N GLY A 12 30.61 -26.77 22.18
CA GLY A 12 30.92 -26.53 20.75
C GLY A 12 29.64 -26.42 19.90
N ILE A 13 28.64 -27.26 20.13
CA ILE A 13 27.33 -27.18 19.43
C ILE A 13 26.61 -25.90 19.81
N ILE A 14 26.57 -25.56 21.09
CA ILE A 14 25.92 -24.31 21.56
C ILE A 14 26.61 -23.10 20.94
N PHE A 15 27.94 -23.06 20.96
CA PHE A 15 28.72 -21.98 20.34
C PHE A 15 28.45 -21.86 18.84
N GLY A 16 28.44 -23.00 18.13
CA GLY A 16 28.09 -23.03 16.70
C GLY A 16 26.70 -22.53 16.41
N LEU A 17 25.70 -22.87 17.24
CA LEU A 17 24.34 -22.39 17.13
C LEU A 17 24.25 -20.88 17.36
N ILE A 18 24.92 -20.37 18.39
CA ILE A 18 24.94 -18.92 18.67
C ILE A 18 25.59 -18.19 17.50
N LEU A 19 26.71 -18.67 16.99
CA LEU A 19 27.38 -18.04 15.84
C LEU A 19 26.47 -18.05 14.60
N TYR A 20 25.79 -19.16 14.33
CA TYR A 20 24.79 -19.22 13.24
C TYR A 20 23.68 -18.19 13.41
N LEU A 21 23.08 -18.07 14.60
CA LEU A 21 22.03 -17.10 14.88
C LEU A 21 22.53 -15.66 14.72
N LEU A 22 23.77 -15.36 15.10
CA LEU A 22 24.36 -14.03 14.87
C LEU A 22 24.56 -13.76 13.39
N VAL A 23 25.12 -14.72 12.64
CA VAL A 23 25.28 -14.59 11.18
C VAL A 23 23.91 -14.39 10.50
N ASP A 24 22.91 -15.17 10.87
CA ASP A 24 21.57 -15.01 10.33
C ASP A 24 21.01 -13.61 10.65
N ALA A 25 21.04 -13.19 11.91
CA ALA A 25 20.47 -11.95 12.37
C ALA A 25 21.08 -10.70 11.70
N PHE A 26 22.39 -10.68 11.49
CA PHE A 26 23.10 -9.49 11.01
C PHE A 26 23.45 -9.52 9.51
N LEU A 27 23.56 -10.69 8.90
CA LEU A 27 24.03 -10.80 7.51
C LEU A 27 22.97 -11.34 6.55
N LEU A 28 22.15 -12.30 6.98
CA LEU A 28 21.21 -12.98 6.09
C LEU A 28 19.80 -12.40 6.18
N SER A 29 19.26 -12.35 7.38
CA SER A 29 17.86 -12.01 7.63
C SER A 29 17.48 -10.58 7.19
N PRO A 30 18.33 -9.53 7.35
CA PRO A 30 18.01 -8.18 6.89
C PRO A 30 17.91 -8.02 5.37
N SER A 31 18.57 -8.90 4.61
CA SER A 31 18.62 -8.86 3.14
C SER A 31 17.74 -9.92 2.46
N LYS A 32 17.04 -10.74 3.25
CA LYS A 32 16.20 -11.83 2.78
C LYS A 32 14.74 -11.46 3.00
N PHE A 33 14.07 -11.03 1.92
CA PHE A 33 12.64 -10.74 1.98
C PHE A 33 11.85 -12.05 1.98
N THR A 34 11.14 -12.31 3.06
CA THR A 34 10.21 -13.43 3.18
C THR A 34 8.84 -13.03 2.62
N VAL A 35 8.12 -14.01 2.08
CA VAL A 35 6.74 -13.79 1.61
C VAL A 35 5.80 -14.52 2.56
N ARG A 36 4.97 -13.76 3.26
CA ARG A 36 3.92 -14.32 4.11
C ARG A 36 2.61 -14.36 3.32
N TYR A 37 2.10 -15.55 3.06
CA TYR A 37 0.85 -15.75 2.35
C TYR A 37 -0.32 -15.82 3.33
N GLN A 38 -1.40 -15.12 3.01
CA GLN A 38 -2.64 -15.09 3.77
C GLN A 38 -3.84 -15.25 2.83
N THR A 39 -4.93 -15.79 3.33
CA THR A 39 -6.19 -15.88 2.57
C THR A 39 -7.25 -15.07 3.31
N LEU A 40 -7.91 -14.17 2.60
CA LEU A 40 -9.04 -13.39 3.09
C LEU A 40 -10.30 -13.99 2.47
N THR A 41 -11.18 -14.57 3.31
CA THR A 41 -12.37 -15.27 2.85
C THR A 41 -13.63 -14.56 3.33
N SER A 42 -14.52 -14.18 2.41
CA SER A 42 -15.79 -13.50 2.74
C SER A 42 -16.81 -13.66 1.61
N ASN A 43 -18.09 -13.63 1.97
CA ASN A 43 -19.19 -13.52 1.03
C ASN A 43 -19.37 -12.10 0.47
N LYS A 44 -18.74 -11.07 1.09
CA LYS A 44 -18.68 -9.71 0.59
C LYS A 44 -17.66 -9.55 -0.55
N ILE A 45 -16.74 -10.51 -0.73
CA ILE A 45 -15.78 -10.49 -1.85
C ILE A 45 -16.52 -10.94 -3.11
N PRO A 46 -16.56 -10.11 -4.18
CA PRO A 46 -17.18 -10.50 -5.44
C PRO A 46 -16.48 -11.70 -6.08
N GLN A 47 -17.23 -12.52 -6.85
CA GLN A 47 -16.67 -13.68 -7.56
C GLN A 47 -15.57 -13.29 -8.57
N ASP A 48 -15.69 -12.11 -9.18
CA ASP A 48 -14.73 -11.59 -10.15
C ASP A 48 -13.36 -11.26 -9.52
N LEU A 49 -13.33 -11.05 -8.21
CA LEU A 49 -12.11 -10.86 -7.43
C LEU A 49 -11.63 -12.14 -6.71
N ASN A 50 -12.29 -13.29 -6.97
CA ASN A 50 -11.85 -14.57 -6.41
C ASN A 50 -10.46 -14.94 -6.93
N ASN A 51 -9.53 -15.29 -6.05
CA ASN A 51 -8.12 -15.53 -6.27
C ASN A 51 -7.25 -14.29 -6.59
N THR A 52 -7.80 -13.08 -6.55
CA THR A 52 -7.02 -11.84 -6.67
C THR A 52 -5.98 -11.75 -5.55
N LYS A 53 -4.75 -11.38 -5.91
CA LYS A 53 -3.63 -11.22 -4.98
C LYS A 53 -3.38 -9.74 -4.72
N ILE A 54 -3.52 -9.34 -3.47
CA ILE A 54 -3.13 -8.01 -2.99
C ILE A 54 -1.83 -8.17 -2.21
N LEU A 55 -0.77 -7.48 -2.63
CA LEU A 55 0.50 -7.49 -1.93
C LEU A 55 0.63 -6.23 -1.09
N TYR A 56 0.95 -6.41 0.19
CA TYR A 56 1.24 -5.33 1.12
C TYR A 56 2.74 -5.29 1.44
N VAL A 57 3.32 -4.11 1.34
CA VAL A 57 4.72 -3.82 1.65
C VAL A 57 4.81 -2.49 2.37
N SER A 58 5.66 -2.35 3.38
CA SER A 58 5.83 -1.15 4.19
C SER A 58 7.27 -1.00 4.67
N ASP A 59 7.64 0.20 5.11
CA ASP A 59 8.89 0.48 5.81
C ASP A 59 10.12 0.13 4.97
N ILE A 60 10.26 0.74 3.80
CA ILE A 60 11.42 0.53 2.90
C ILE A 60 12.69 1.08 3.54
N TYR A 61 12.64 2.29 4.15
CA TYR A 61 13.77 2.96 4.81
C TYR A 61 14.99 3.09 3.92
N TYR A 62 14.79 3.58 2.68
CA TYR A 62 15.87 3.82 1.73
C TYR A 62 16.87 4.87 2.24
N GLY A 63 18.15 4.71 1.86
CA GLY A 63 19.21 5.69 2.16
C GLY A 63 19.98 5.42 3.46
N ASN A 64 19.70 4.29 4.14
CA ASN A 64 20.50 3.78 5.25
C ASN A 64 21.01 2.38 4.90
N HIS A 65 20.41 1.34 5.45
CA HIS A 65 20.79 -0.05 5.13
C HIS A 65 20.10 -0.57 3.86
N MET A 66 18.95 -0.02 3.51
CA MET A 66 18.30 -0.24 2.23
C MET A 66 18.98 0.62 1.16
N ASN A 67 19.62 -0.03 0.21
CA ASN A 67 20.26 0.59 -0.94
C ASN A 67 19.65 0.07 -2.25
N GLN A 68 20.10 0.59 -3.39
CA GLN A 68 19.60 0.21 -4.71
C GLN A 68 19.57 -1.31 -4.93
N SER A 69 20.62 -2.03 -4.56
CA SER A 69 20.69 -3.49 -4.74
C SER A 69 19.65 -4.24 -3.90
N ARG A 70 19.41 -3.83 -2.66
CA ARG A 70 18.37 -4.41 -1.80
C ARG A 70 16.97 -4.04 -2.31
N LEU A 71 16.78 -2.79 -2.72
CA LEU A 71 15.51 -2.32 -3.29
C LEU A 71 15.16 -3.11 -4.57
N GLN A 72 16.15 -3.35 -5.45
CA GLN A 72 15.92 -4.18 -6.65
C GLN A 72 15.52 -5.62 -6.29
N LYS A 73 16.17 -6.24 -5.30
CA LYS A 73 15.78 -7.57 -4.80
C LYS A 73 14.36 -7.60 -4.24
N LEU A 74 13.93 -6.53 -3.57
CA LEU A 74 12.56 -6.39 -3.09
C LEU A 74 11.58 -6.36 -4.27
N VAL A 75 11.84 -5.52 -5.27
CA VAL A 75 11.02 -5.41 -6.49
C VAL A 75 10.98 -6.73 -7.26
N ASP A 76 12.11 -7.42 -7.40
CA ASP A 76 12.17 -8.75 -8.03
C ASP A 76 11.33 -9.77 -7.25
N THR A 77 11.30 -9.68 -5.93
CA THR A 77 10.48 -10.54 -5.08
C THR A 77 8.99 -10.24 -5.28
N ILE A 78 8.60 -8.97 -5.31
CA ILE A 78 7.22 -8.52 -5.57
C ILE A 78 6.78 -9.01 -6.96
N ASN A 79 7.56 -8.75 -7.99
CA ASN A 79 7.22 -9.13 -9.37
C ASN A 79 7.13 -10.65 -9.59
N ARG A 80 7.92 -11.44 -8.82
CA ARG A 80 7.86 -12.92 -8.85
C ARG A 80 6.57 -13.46 -8.25
N ILE A 81 5.98 -12.78 -7.26
CA ILE A 81 4.67 -13.13 -6.69
C ILE A 81 3.56 -12.89 -7.72
N ALA A 82 3.80 -11.96 -8.66
CA ALA A 82 2.83 -11.50 -9.66
C ALA A 82 1.51 -11.08 -8.97
N PRO A 83 1.52 -10.02 -8.14
CA PRO A 83 0.32 -9.51 -7.50
C PRO A 83 -0.58 -8.80 -8.52
N ASP A 84 -1.89 -8.82 -8.27
CA ASP A 84 -2.86 -8.07 -9.05
C ASP A 84 -2.92 -6.60 -8.60
N ALA A 85 -2.80 -6.35 -7.31
CA ALA A 85 -2.69 -5.02 -6.73
C ALA A 85 -1.54 -4.95 -5.72
N VAL A 86 -0.91 -3.78 -5.57
CA VAL A 86 0.11 -3.52 -4.56
C VAL A 86 -0.33 -2.37 -3.67
N VAL A 87 -0.20 -2.54 -2.38
CA VAL A 87 -0.47 -1.52 -1.35
C VAL A 87 0.83 -1.25 -0.60
N PHE A 88 1.28 -0.01 -0.66
CA PHE A 88 2.45 0.48 0.09
C PHE A 88 2.01 1.16 1.38
N GLY A 89 2.54 0.71 2.50
CA GLY A 89 2.14 1.12 3.84
C GLY A 89 2.92 2.30 4.43
N GLY A 90 3.75 2.99 3.64
CA GLY A 90 4.50 4.16 4.07
C GLY A 90 5.98 3.90 4.41
N ASP A 91 6.68 4.98 4.66
CA ASP A 91 8.10 5.08 5.02
C ASP A 91 9.04 4.61 3.89
N ILE A 92 9.12 5.46 2.86
CA ILE A 92 10.06 5.26 1.73
C ILE A 92 11.49 5.47 2.19
N TYR A 93 11.79 6.64 2.77
CA TYR A 93 13.13 7.00 3.24
C TYR A 93 13.35 6.62 4.71
N ALA A 94 14.58 6.26 5.03
CA ALA A 94 14.98 6.05 6.42
C ALA A 94 15.00 7.38 7.20
N PRO A 95 14.81 7.34 8.53
CA PRO A 95 15.01 8.52 9.37
C PRO A 95 16.39 9.15 9.13
N ASN A 96 16.43 10.45 8.92
CA ASN A 96 17.66 11.24 8.66
C ASN A 96 18.43 10.81 7.38
N ALA A 97 17.82 10.11 6.45
CA ALA A 97 18.44 9.81 5.16
C ALA A 97 18.75 11.10 4.40
N THR A 98 19.90 11.12 3.72
CA THR A 98 20.21 12.19 2.78
C THR A 98 19.47 11.92 1.48
N ILE A 99 18.48 12.75 1.20
CA ILE A 99 17.69 12.67 -0.04
C ILE A 99 18.47 13.38 -1.15
N THR A 100 18.72 12.66 -2.25
CA THR A 100 19.44 13.17 -3.43
C THR A 100 18.65 12.85 -4.70
N ALA A 101 18.93 13.56 -5.79
CA ALA A 101 18.32 13.26 -7.10
C ALA A 101 18.61 11.82 -7.55
N GLU A 102 19.79 11.28 -7.21
CA GLU A 102 20.17 9.90 -7.51
C GLU A 102 19.29 8.91 -6.73
N SER A 103 19.14 9.11 -5.41
CA SER A 103 18.28 8.25 -4.58
C SER A 103 16.82 8.27 -5.05
N ASP A 104 16.34 9.43 -5.50
CA ASP A 104 15.01 9.56 -6.09
C ASP A 104 14.84 8.76 -7.36
N ASP A 105 15.80 8.88 -8.27
CA ASP A 105 15.73 8.19 -9.56
C ASP A 105 15.83 6.67 -9.37
N GLU A 106 16.63 6.20 -8.41
CA GLU A 106 16.70 4.79 -8.04
C GLU A 106 15.35 4.27 -7.49
N ILE A 107 14.73 5.02 -6.58
CA ILE A 107 13.43 4.64 -6.00
C ILE A 107 12.34 4.69 -7.08
N LYS A 108 12.25 5.78 -7.86
CA LYS A 108 11.26 5.91 -8.95
C LYS A 108 11.39 4.77 -9.96
N THR A 109 12.61 4.45 -10.37
CA THR A 109 12.87 3.34 -11.32
C THR A 109 12.39 2.01 -10.74
N ALA A 110 12.75 1.74 -9.49
CA ALA A 110 12.37 0.52 -8.81
C ALA A 110 10.83 0.42 -8.65
N LEU A 111 10.18 1.43 -8.10
CA LEU A 111 8.74 1.44 -7.84
C LEU A 111 7.92 1.43 -9.15
N THR A 112 8.40 2.10 -10.21
CA THR A 112 7.76 2.07 -11.54
C THR A 112 7.78 0.67 -12.14
N SER A 113 8.83 -0.10 -11.91
CA SER A 113 9.00 -1.46 -12.45
C SER A 113 8.10 -2.51 -11.78
N ILE A 114 7.42 -2.19 -10.68
CA ILE A 114 6.44 -3.05 -10.02
C ILE A 114 5.21 -3.19 -10.92
N LYS A 115 4.84 -4.45 -11.19
CA LYS A 115 3.68 -4.82 -12.01
C LYS A 115 2.50 -5.17 -11.11
N ALA A 116 1.40 -4.43 -11.27
CA ALA A 116 0.16 -4.65 -10.53
C ALA A 116 -1.03 -4.16 -11.41
N PRO A 117 -1.65 -5.03 -12.20
CA PRO A 117 -2.64 -4.63 -13.22
C PRO A 117 -3.92 -4.00 -12.64
N LEU A 118 -4.29 -4.28 -11.39
CA LEU A 118 -5.44 -3.68 -10.72
C LEU A 118 -5.10 -2.41 -9.93
N GLY A 119 -3.84 -1.98 -9.96
CA GLY A 119 -3.42 -0.72 -9.37
C GLY A 119 -2.32 -0.84 -8.33
N LYS A 120 -1.69 0.30 -8.08
CA LYS A 120 -0.70 0.51 -7.02
C LYS A 120 -1.21 1.62 -6.12
N PHE A 121 -1.36 1.34 -4.84
CA PHE A 121 -1.92 2.24 -3.84
C PHE A 121 -0.92 2.49 -2.73
N ALA A 122 -0.99 3.65 -2.07
CA ALA A 122 -0.09 3.98 -0.98
C ALA A 122 -0.79 4.80 0.10
N VAL A 123 -0.39 4.58 1.35
CA VAL A 123 -0.55 5.55 2.45
C VAL A 123 0.83 6.06 2.85
N LEU A 124 0.88 7.21 3.53
CA LEU A 124 2.13 7.81 3.98
C LEU A 124 2.44 7.39 5.42
N GLY A 125 3.73 7.09 5.67
CA GLY A 125 4.25 6.86 7.01
C GLY A 125 4.64 8.15 7.73
N ASP A 126 5.18 8.02 8.94
CA ASP A 126 5.63 9.15 9.74
C ASP A 126 6.93 9.76 9.20
N GLN A 127 7.83 8.95 8.63
CA GLN A 127 9.03 9.48 7.99
C GLN A 127 8.70 10.20 6.68
N ASP A 128 7.70 9.74 5.93
CA ASP A 128 7.21 10.40 4.73
C ASP A 128 6.56 11.76 5.04
N CYS A 129 6.05 11.93 6.26
CA CYS A 129 5.38 13.14 6.75
C CYS A 129 6.24 13.96 7.73
N ALA A 130 7.52 13.65 7.90
CA ALA A 130 8.39 14.28 8.89
C ALA A 130 8.50 15.80 8.72
N THR A 131 8.46 16.29 7.48
CA THR A 131 8.33 17.72 7.14
C THR A 131 7.45 17.90 5.91
N ALA A 132 6.93 19.12 5.70
CA ALA A 132 6.14 19.44 4.51
C ALA A 132 6.92 19.20 3.20
N ASP A 133 8.22 19.49 3.20
CA ASP A 133 9.10 19.29 2.05
C ASP A 133 9.28 17.81 1.75
N ILE A 134 9.54 16.98 2.78
CA ILE A 134 9.65 15.52 2.62
C ILE A 134 8.32 14.94 2.12
N LYS A 135 7.19 15.36 2.72
CA LYS A 135 5.86 14.89 2.28
C LYS A 135 5.62 15.20 0.79
N SER A 136 5.89 16.44 0.37
CA SER A 136 5.74 16.85 -1.04
C SER A 136 6.63 16.03 -1.97
N HIS A 137 7.84 15.77 -1.55
CA HIS A 137 8.85 15.00 -2.28
C HIS A 137 8.43 13.53 -2.46
N VAL A 138 8.03 12.87 -1.37
CA VAL A 138 7.54 11.48 -1.39
C VAL A 138 6.28 11.35 -2.23
N LEU A 139 5.34 12.30 -2.13
CA LEU A 139 4.15 12.33 -2.98
C LEU A 139 4.52 12.37 -4.47
N SER A 140 5.51 13.20 -4.85
CA SER A 140 5.99 13.27 -6.24
C SER A 140 6.60 11.94 -6.71
N ILE A 141 7.37 11.25 -5.85
CA ILE A 141 7.93 9.93 -6.17
C ILE A 141 6.82 8.91 -6.41
N LEU A 142 5.86 8.80 -5.49
CA LEU A 142 4.76 7.85 -5.56
C LEU A 142 3.90 8.08 -6.80
N GLN A 143 3.50 9.33 -7.07
CA GLN A 143 2.70 9.69 -8.25
C GLN A 143 3.42 9.39 -9.55
N THR A 144 4.70 9.76 -9.66
CA THR A 144 5.53 9.48 -10.84
C THR A 144 5.72 7.97 -11.06
N SER A 145 5.69 7.18 -9.98
CA SER A 145 5.77 5.72 -10.02
C SER A 145 4.42 5.04 -10.19
N ASN A 146 3.35 5.79 -10.52
CA ASN A 146 1.97 5.33 -10.71
C ASN A 146 1.35 4.70 -9.45
N PHE A 147 1.68 5.21 -8.27
CA PHE A 147 0.94 4.91 -7.04
C PHE A 147 -0.14 5.96 -6.82
N GLU A 148 -1.36 5.52 -6.56
CA GLU A 148 -2.44 6.35 -6.05
C GLU A 148 -2.29 6.48 -4.53
N VAL A 149 -2.06 7.70 -4.06
CA VAL A 149 -1.92 7.96 -2.61
C VAL A 149 -3.30 8.19 -2.02
N ILE A 150 -3.66 7.33 -1.07
CA ILE A 150 -4.95 7.36 -0.38
C ILE A 150 -4.74 8.02 0.97
N SER A 151 -5.20 9.26 1.12
CA SER A 151 -5.03 10.05 2.34
C SER A 151 -6.41 10.44 2.86
N ASN A 152 -6.83 9.86 3.98
CA ASN A 152 -8.16 10.01 4.56
C ASN A 152 -9.28 9.87 3.51
N SER A 153 -9.17 8.86 2.65
CA SER A 153 -10.07 8.64 1.52
C SER A 153 -10.21 7.14 1.22
N SER A 154 -11.08 6.79 0.29
CA SER A 154 -11.29 5.41 -0.13
C SER A 154 -11.30 5.28 -1.64
N VAL A 155 -10.86 4.11 -2.13
CA VAL A 155 -10.89 3.73 -3.54
C VAL A 155 -11.47 2.34 -3.71
N SER A 156 -12.02 2.05 -4.90
CA SER A 156 -12.55 0.73 -5.23
C SER A 156 -11.57 -0.04 -6.11
N ILE A 157 -11.31 -1.29 -5.77
CA ILE A 157 -10.49 -2.20 -6.59
C ILE A 157 -11.42 -3.13 -7.35
N HIS A 158 -11.37 -3.07 -8.69
CA HIS A 158 -12.19 -3.83 -9.64
C HIS A 158 -11.34 -4.78 -10.46
N ASN A 159 -11.96 -5.85 -10.95
CA ASN A 159 -11.35 -6.73 -11.96
C ASN A 159 -12.27 -6.85 -13.19
N GLY A 160 -12.48 -5.72 -13.88
CA GLY A 160 -13.20 -5.67 -15.16
C GLY A 160 -14.73 -5.84 -15.09
N SER A 161 -15.32 -5.98 -13.90
CA SER A 161 -16.75 -6.12 -13.67
C SER A 161 -17.30 -5.03 -12.75
N SER A 162 -18.60 -5.13 -12.41
CA SER A 162 -19.24 -4.22 -11.46
C SER A 162 -18.90 -4.52 -9.99
N GLY A 163 -18.38 -5.72 -9.70
CA GLY A 163 -17.99 -6.11 -8.34
C GLY A 163 -16.66 -5.44 -7.94
N PHE A 164 -16.57 -5.01 -6.69
CA PHE A 164 -15.37 -4.39 -6.13
C PHE A 164 -15.21 -4.67 -4.63
N ILE A 165 -14.01 -4.50 -4.15
CA ILE A 165 -13.69 -4.33 -2.73
C ILE A 165 -13.28 -2.87 -2.50
N THR A 166 -13.44 -2.37 -1.28
CA THR A 166 -13.06 -1.01 -0.91
C THR A 166 -11.72 -1.04 -0.16
N LEU A 167 -10.78 -0.21 -0.61
CA LEU A 167 -9.55 0.08 0.09
C LEU A 167 -9.66 1.48 0.72
N VAL A 168 -9.58 1.57 2.05
CA VAL A 168 -9.61 2.82 2.81
C VAL A 168 -8.20 3.15 3.26
N GLY A 169 -7.70 4.35 2.94
CA GLY A 169 -6.41 4.84 3.40
C GLY A 169 -6.56 5.92 4.47
N LEU A 170 -5.87 5.76 5.59
CA LEU A 170 -5.82 6.73 6.66
C LEU A 170 -4.41 7.34 6.78
N GLU A 171 -4.35 8.61 7.11
CA GLU A 171 -3.09 9.24 7.51
C GLU A 171 -2.56 8.65 8.82
N ASN A 172 -1.23 8.68 9.01
CA ASN A 172 -0.60 8.19 10.24
C ASN A 172 -0.94 9.09 11.44
N GLU A 173 -0.88 8.54 12.65
CA GLU A 173 -1.31 9.20 13.89
C GLU A 173 -0.18 9.95 14.62
N LEU A 174 1.05 9.98 14.05
CA LEU A 174 2.21 10.61 14.69
C LEU A 174 2.38 12.08 14.31
N ASN A 175 2.38 12.38 13.02
CA ASN A 175 2.60 13.73 12.51
C ASN A 175 1.56 14.14 11.45
N SER A 176 0.47 13.38 11.37
CA SER A 176 -0.74 13.66 10.62
C SER A 176 -1.97 13.38 11.49
N THR A 177 -3.17 13.52 10.91
CA THR A 177 -4.41 13.25 11.63
C THR A 177 -5.30 12.32 10.81
N PRO A 178 -5.57 11.09 11.29
CA PRO A 178 -6.54 10.21 10.67
C PRO A 178 -7.94 10.83 10.74
N ASP A 179 -8.51 11.17 9.60
CA ASP A 179 -9.91 11.59 9.50
C ASP A 179 -10.76 10.41 9.03
N VAL A 180 -11.17 9.61 10.01
CA VAL A 180 -11.97 8.40 9.78
C VAL A 180 -13.32 8.74 9.16
N ASN A 181 -13.95 9.86 9.56
CA ASN A 181 -15.25 10.26 9.04
C ASN A 181 -15.19 10.54 7.54
N THR A 182 -14.20 11.30 7.11
CA THR A 182 -13.99 11.59 5.69
C THR A 182 -13.61 10.33 4.92
N ALA A 183 -12.69 9.50 5.44
CA ALA A 183 -12.24 8.29 4.79
C ALA A 183 -13.37 7.28 4.53
N TYR A 184 -14.34 7.19 5.46
CA TYR A 184 -15.45 6.24 5.39
C TYR A 184 -16.76 6.85 4.88
N ALA A 185 -16.79 8.13 4.49
CA ALA A 185 -18.03 8.85 4.13
C ALA A 185 -18.87 8.14 3.05
N ASN A 186 -18.23 7.44 2.10
CA ASN A 186 -18.87 6.74 1.00
C ASN A 186 -18.61 5.22 1.01
N VAL A 187 -18.24 4.67 2.16
CA VAL A 187 -17.91 3.25 2.30
C VAL A 187 -19.14 2.48 2.79
N SER A 188 -19.57 1.49 2.01
CA SER A 188 -20.68 0.60 2.41
C SER A 188 -20.15 -0.62 3.15
N SER A 189 -20.81 -0.98 4.25
CA SER A 189 -20.57 -2.23 4.98
C SER A 189 -20.94 -3.50 4.20
N ASP A 190 -21.66 -3.37 3.08
CA ASP A 190 -21.99 -4.49 2.19
C ASP A 190 -20.79 -4.94 1.36
N ASN A 191 -19.80 -4.07 1.16
CA ASN A 191 -18.58 -4.39 0.46
C ASN A 191 -17.54 -4.99 1.42
N TYR A 192 -16.57 -5.73 0.88
CA TYR A 192 -15.39 -6.12 1.64
C TYR A 192 -14.45 -4.92 1.78
N VAL A 193 -14.19 -4.49 3.00
CA VAL A 193 -13.42 -3.27 3.30
C VAL A 193 -12.08 -3.62 3.90
N ILE A 194 -11.01 -3.24 3.21
CA ILE A 194 -9.63 -3.30 3.71
C ILE A 194 -9.22 -1.88 4.07
N THR A 195 -8.88 -1.64 5.32
CA THR A 195 -8.33 -0.36 5.77
C THR A 195 -6.81 -0.46 5.88
N VAL A 196 -6.12 0.60 5.50
CA VAL A 196 -4.66 0.71 5.58
C VAL A 196 -4.30 1.99 6.31
N CYS A 197 -3.47 1.85 7.32
CA CYS A 197 -2.80 2.97 7.99
C CYS A 197 -1.38 2.55 8.34
N HIS A 198 -0.44 3.47 8.29
CA HIS A 198 0.93 3.17 8.68
C HIS A 198 1.01 2.70 10.13
N THR A 199 0.37 3.44 11.05
CA THR A 199 0.38 3.22 12.50
C THR A 199 -0.66 2.18 12.95
N PRO A 200 -0.27 1.09 13.62
CA PRO A 200 -1.20 0.00 13.98
C PRO A 200 -2.21 0.36 15.06
N ASP A 201 -1.88 1.25 16.00
CA ASP A 201 -2.78 1.62 17.10
C ASP A 201 -4.02 2.40 16.59
N THR A 202 -3.95 3.00 15.39
CA THR A 202 -5.07 3.63 14.67
C THR A 202 -6.23 2.66 14.39
N ALA A 203 -5.98 1.35 14.41
CA ALA A 203 -7.04 0.34 14.25
C ALA A 203 -8.14 0.45 15.31
N SER A 204 -7.88 1.07 16.44
CA SER A 204 -8.89 1.31 17.48
C SER A 204 -9.88 2.43 17.16
N LEU A 205 -9.62 3.24 16.13
CA LEU A 205 -10.43 4.40 15.74
C LEU A 205 -11.46 4.12 14.65
N VAL A 206 -11.30 3.01 13.90
CA VAL A 206 -12.14 2.74 12.72
C VAL A 206 -13.47 2.08 13.07
N PRO A 207 -14.51 2.22 12.21
CA PRO A 207 -15.82 1.61 12.43
C PRO A 207 -15.74 0.08 12.45
N LEU A 208 -16.26 -0.53 13.50
CA LEU A 208 -16.22 -1.98 13.73
C LEU A 208 -17.12 -2.77 12.79
N ASP A 209 -18.22 -2.19 12.38
CA ASP A 209 -19.26 -2.81 11.54
C ASP A 209 -18.97 -2.72 10.03
N THR A 210 -18.06 -1.83 9.66
CA THR A 210 -17.75 -1.53 8.25
C THR A 210 -16.39 -2.09 7.86
N THR A 211 -15.42 -2.13 8.78
CA THR A 211 -14.07 -2.63 8.51
C THR A 211 -14.05 -4.16 8.56
N ASP A 212 -13.53 -4.82 7.52
CA ASP A 212 -13.35 -6.29 7.51
C ASP A 212 -11.90 -6.69 7.83
N TYR A 213 -10.93 -5.89 7.39
CA TYR A 213 -9.50 -6.15 7.59
C TYR A 213 -8.71 -4.86 7.71
N PHE A 214 -7.66 -4.84 8.54
CA PHE A 214 -6.81 -3.66 8.73
C PHE A 214 -5.33 -4.03 8.53
N LEU A 215 -4.62 -3.29 7.69
CA LEU A 215 -3.21 -3.46 7.39
C LEU A 215 -2.38 -2.33 8.01
N ALA A 216 -1.30 -2.70 8.71
CA ALA A 216 -0.39 -1.72 9.29
C ALA A 216 1.08 -2.13 9.15
N GLY A 217 1.98 -1.14 9.25
CA GLY A 217 3.42 -1.29 9.27
C GLY A 217 4.04 -0.70 10.53
N HIS A 218 4.99 0.23 10.35
CA HIS A 218 5.61 1.10 11.35
C HIS A 218 6.51 0.42 12.38
N SER A 219 6.05 -0.69 12.95
CA SER A 219 6.67 -1.33 14.11
C SER A 219 7.88 -2.21 13.79
N LEU A 220 8.11 -2.53 12.51
CA LEU A 220 9.10 -3.52 12.05
C LEU A 220 8.93 -4.89 12.72
N GLY A 221 7.75 -5.19 13.32
CA GLY A 221 7.51 -6.34 14.17
C GLY A 221 8.46 -6.42 15.37
N GLY A 222 8.97 -5.26 15.83
CA GLY A 222 9.98 -5.13 16.86
C GLY A 222 11.41 -5.25 16.34
N GLN A 223 11.63 -5.42 15.03
CA GLN A 223 12.90 -5.57 14.29
C GLN A 223 13.79 -6.74 14.78
N ALA A 224 14.08 -6.81 16.07
CA ALA A 224 14.65 -7.98 16.75
C ALA A 224 13.82 -8.25 18.01
N TYR A 225 13.30 -9.46 18.09
CA TYR A 225 12.47 -9.90 19.21
C TYR A 225 13.18 -10.99 20.03
N TYR A 226 13.37 -10.76 21.31
CA TYR A 226 14.09 -11.67 22.20
C TYR A 226 13.38 -11.79 23.55
N LEU A 227 13.90 -12.60 24.47
CA LEU A 227 13.26 -12.91 25.74
C LEU A 227 12.89 -11.67 26.59
N LEU A 228 13.61 -10.57 26.41
CA LEU A 228 13.37 -9.31 27.15
C LEU A 228 12.44 -8.34 26.41
N GLY A 229 11.93 -8.69 25.23
CA GLY A 229 11.04 -7.87 24.42
C GLY A 229 11.60 -7.51 23.05
N ALA A 230 11.04 -6.47 22.43
CA ALA A 230 11.43 -5.97 21.13
C ALA A 230 12.63 -5.00 21.23
N TYR A 231 13.50 -5.01 20.24
CA TYR A 231 14.54 -4.00 20.08
C TYR A 231 13.96 -2.64 19.71
N TYR A 232 12.91 -2.65 18.87
CA TYR A 232 12.23 -1.43 18.41
C TYR A 232 10.73 -1.51 18.75
N ALA A 233 10.25 -0.56 19.51
CA ALA A 233 8.85 -0.42 19.88
C ALA A 233 8.47 1.07 19.81
N PRO A 234 8.05 1.54 18.61
CA PRO A 234 7.75 2.94 18.39
C PRO A 234 6.43 3.37 19.03
N GLU A 235 6.25 4.68 19.20
CA GLU A 235 4.97 5.29 19.56
C GLU A 235 3.91 4.90 18.52
N LYS A 236 2.63 4.77 18.90
CA LYS A 236 1.53 4.33 18.05
C LYS A 236 1.62 2.88 17.52
N ALA A 237 2.55 2.09 18.09
CA ALA A 237 2.60 0.64 18.02
C ALA A 237 2.74 0.01 19.41
N VAL A 238 2.21 0.69 20.42
CA VAL A 238 2.33 0.27 21.83
C VAL A 238 1.32 -0.82 22.17
N ASN A 239 0.09 -0.70 21.66
CA ASN A 239 -0.96 -1.69 21.89
C ASN A 239 -0.80 -2.89 20.95
N TYR A 240 -0.36 -2.64 19.73
CA TYR A 240 -0.27 -3.65 18.67
C TYR A 240 1.10 -3.57 18.00
N LEU A 241 2.06 -4.35 18.47
CA LEU A 241 3.43 -4.30 17.97
C LEU A 241 3.67 -5.19 16.77
N ARG A 242 3.06 -6.38 16.69
CA ARG A 242 3.36 -7.38 15.67
C ARG A 242 2.27 -8.43 15.50
N GLY A 243 2.20 -9.02 14.31
CA GLY A 243 1.32 -10.16 14.02
C GLY A 243 -0.14 -9.75 13.86
N LYS A 244 -1.04 -10.67 14.20
CA LYS A 244 -2.46 -10.49 14.00
C LYS A 244 -3.21 -10.30 15.31
N HIS A 245 -4.14 -9.35 15.32
CA HIS A 245 -4.99 -9.06 16.46
C HIS A 245 -6.45 -8.96 16.03
N LEU A 246 -7.34 -9.66 16.72
CA LEU A 246 -8.77 -9.51 16.51
C LEU A 246 -9.27 -8.29 17.31
N ILE A 247 -9.66 -7.24 16.61
CA ILE A 247 -10.10 -5.98 17.22
C ILE A 247 -11.58 -6.11 17.61
N GLN A 248 -11.86 -6.03 18.91
CA GLN A 248 -13.19 -6.05 19.52
C GLN A 248 -14.13 -7.14 18.94
N ASN A 249 -13.59 -8.31 18.60
CA ASN A 249 -14.30 -9.42 17.96
C ASN A 249 -14.96 -9.07 16.60
N SER A 250 -14.50 -8.02 15.91
CA SER A 250 -15.06 -7.54 14.66
C SER A 250 -14.16 -7.86 13.48
N PHE A 251 -13.01 -7.20 13.37
CA PHE A 251 -12.10 -7.34 12.24
C PHE A 251 -10.68 -7.71 12.66
N MET A 252 -9.89 -8.18 11.70
CA MET A 252 -8.50 -8.55 11.93
C MET A 252 -7.55 -7.39 11.58
N LEU A 253 -6.75 -6.94 12.55
CA LEU A 253 -5.55 -6.13 12.32
C LEU A 253 -4.39 -7.07 12.00
N ASP A 254 -3.66 -6.81 10.92
CA ASP A 254 -2.46 -7.54 10.51
C ASP A 254 -1.29 -6.58 10.32
N ILE A 255 -0.26 -6.75 11.12
CA ILE A 255 0.91 -5.88 11.16
C ILE A 255 2.06 -6.58 10.47
N THR A 256 2.62 -5.93 9.42
CA THR A 256 3.81 -6.43 8.75
C THR A 256 5.07 -6.09 9.55
N ASN A 257 6.08 -6.96 9.42
CA ASN A 257 7.39 -6.65 9.96
C ASN A 257 8.17 -5.62 9.11
N GLY A 258 7.61 -5.13 8.00
CA GLY A 258 8.33 -4.22 7.09
C GLY A 258 9.54 -4.84 6.43
N VAL A 259 10.18 -4.12 5.52
CA VAL A 259 11.30 -4.64 4.72
C VAL A 259 12.66 -4.00 5.04
N GLY A 260 12.68 -2.80 5.61
CA GLY A 260 13.89 -2.06 6.00
C GLY A 260 14.36 -2.39 7.41
N THR A 261 15.30 -1.60 7.92
CA THR A 261 15.80 -1.65 9.30
C THR A 261 16.11 -0.24 9.81
N ILE A 262 15.96 -0.03 11.11
CA ILE A 262 16.30 1.24 11.79
C ILE A 262 17.49 1.01 12.73
N GLY A 263 18.41 1.98 12.79
CA GLY A 263 19.57 1.94 13.67
C GLY A 263 20.57 0.86 13.24
N VAL A 264 20.47 -0.32 13.81
CA VAL A 264 21.35 -1.45 13.49
C VAL A 264 20.74 -2.31 12.37
N ASP A 265 21.56 -2.69 11.38
CA ASP A 265 21.11 -3.59 10.31
C ASP A 265 21.02 -5.03 10.82
N MET A 266 19.96 -5.33 11.54
CA MET A 266 19.72 -6.68 12.07
C MET A 266 18.24 -7.03 12.07
N ARG A 267 17.93 -8.31 11.90
CA ARG A 267 16.60 -8.90 12.07
C ARG A 267 16.71 -10.20 12.85
N PHE A 268 15.99 -10.31 13.95
CA PHE A 268 15.99 -11.53 14.76
C PHE A 268 14.56 -11.86 15.20
N LEU A 269 14.06 -13.04 14.84
CA LEU A 269 12.67 -13.48 15.08
C LEU A 269 11.61 -12.50 14.55
N SER A 270 12.02 -11.58 13.68
CA SER A 270 11.20 -10.61 12.98
C SER A 270 11.76 -10.39 11.57
N PRO A 271 11.66 -11.39 10.68
CA PRO A 271 12.25 -11.33 9.34
C PRO A 271 11.65 -10.19 8.54
N ALA A 272 12.46 -9.60 7.65
CA ALA A 272 11.96 -8.66 6.66
C ALA A 272 10.93 -9.38 5.77
N GLU A 273 9.73 -8.80 5.60
CA GLU A 273 8.64 -9.48 4.89
C GLU A 273 7.81 -8.58 4.00
N VAL A 274 7.24 -9.19 2.97
CA VAL A 274 6.07 -8.71 2.25
C VAL A 274 4.91 -9.66 2.49
N VAL A 275 3.68 -9.16 2.51
CA VAL A 275 2.50 -9.99 2.78
C VAL A 275 1.63 -10.07 1.53
N CYS A 276 1.36 -11.28 1.05
CA CYS A 276 0.49 -11.53 -0.09
C CYS A 276 -0.86 -12.08 0.39
N TYR A 277 -1.90 -11.28 0.23
CA TYR A 277 -3.28 -11.65 0.54
C TYR A 277 -3.97 -12.18 -0.71
N THR A 278 -4.48 -13.41 -0.65
CA THR A 278 -5.34 -13.97 -1.71
C THR A 278 -6.79 -13.84 -1.29
N LEU A 279 -7.58 -13.12 -2.09
CA LEU A 279 -9.01 -12.98 -1.87
C LEU A 279 -9.74 -14.29 -2.22
N LYS A 280 -10.66 -14.71 -1.38
CA LYS A 280 -11.53 -15.87 -1.57
C LYS A 280 -12.98 -15.49 -1.40
N SER A 281 -13.73 -15.55 -2.49
CA SER A 281 -15.17 -15.34 -2.49
C SER A 281 -15.90 -16.58 -2.01
N THR A 282 -16.84 -16.39 -1.08
CA THR A 282 -17.88 -17.35 -0.73
C THR A 282 -19.27 -16.86 -1.14
N ALA A 283 -19.34 -15.76 -1.92
CA ALA A 283 -20.58 -15.29 -2.51
C ALA A 283 -21.18 -16.37 -3.41
N PRO A 284 -22.53 -16.51 -3.46
CA PRO A 284 -23.17 -17.45 -4.36
C PRO A 284 -22.76 -17.16 -5.83
N THR A 285 -22.39 -18.18 -6.57
CA THR A 285 -22.19 -18.05 -8.01
C THR A 285 -23.56 -17.81 -8.64
N THR A 286 -23.78 -16.65 -9.24
CA THR A 286 -24.98 -16.44 -10.06
C THR A 286 -24.76 -17.25 -11.34
N GLU A 287 -25.25 -18.51 -11.34
CA GLU A 287 -25.35 -19.24 -12.59
C GLU A 287 -26.32 -18.45 -13.47
N THR A 288 -25.82 -17.81 -14.50
CA THR A 288 -26.63 -17.38 -15.63
C THR A 288 -27.14 -18.67 -16.25
N ASN A 289 -28.33 -19.11 -15.85
CA ASN A 289 -29.09 -20.14 -16.55
C ASN A 289 -29.38 -19.58 -17.95
N THR A 290 -28.44 -19.70 -18.86
CA THR A 290 -28.72 -19.73 -20.28
C THR A 290 -29.41 -21.07 -20.49
N THR A 291 -30.72 -21.12 -20.31
CA THR A 291 -31.54 -22.18 -20.85
C THR A 291 -31.20 -22.29 -22.33
N PRO A 292 -30.72 -23.44 -22.82
CA PRO A 292 -30.51 -23.60 -24.25
C PRO A 292 -31.89 -23.40 -24.88
N GLY A 293 -32.00 -22.35 -25.71
CA GLY A 293 -33.21 -22.12 -26.46
C GLY A 293 -33.53 -23.39 -27.26
N THR A 294 -34.66 -23.98 -26.93
CA THR A 294 -35.26 -25.06 -27.73
C THR A 294 -35.46 -24.47 -29.15
N PHE A 295 -34.62 -24.87 -30.07
CA PHE A 295 -34.86 -24.62 -31.48
C PHE A 295 -36.12 -25.43 -31.83
N ASN A 296 -37.24 -24.76 -31.96
CA ASN A 296 -38.41 -25.31 -32.62
C ASN A 296 -38.11 -25.32 -34.11
N ASP A 297 -37.74 -26.48 -34.59
CA ASP A 297 -37.77 -26.78 -36.06
C ASP A 297 -39.22 -26.77 -36.48
N ASN A 298 -39.69 -25.63 -37.00
CA ASN A 298 -40.90 -25.58 -37.84
C ASN A 298 -40.46 -25.30 -39.26
N PRO A 299 -40.62 -26.27 -40.16
CA PRO A 299 -40.25 -26.04 -41.58
C PRO A 299 -41.36 -25.27 -42.31
N GLN A 300 -40.91 -24.29 -43.07
CA GLN A 300 -41.63 -23.74 -44.23
C GLN A 300 -42.32 -22.37 -44.07
N ALA A 301 -41.57 -21.35 -44.54
CA ALA A 301 -42.12 -20.33 -45.43
C ALA A 301 -40.97 -19.74 -46.28
N THR A 302 -41.03 -19.96 -47.58
CA THR A 302 -40.15 -19.35 -48.59
C THR A 302 -40.34 -17.83 -48.58
N PRO A 303 -39.28 -16.98 -48.44
CA PRO A 303 -39.46 -15.54 -48.53
C PRO A 303 -39.67 -15.09 -49.99
N THR A 304 -40.72 -14.32 -50.21
CA THR A 304 -41.00 -13.53 -51.40
C THR A 304 -39.96 -12.39 -51.46
N PRO A 305 -39.37 -12.05 -52.61
CA PRO A 305 -38.41 -10.96 -52.74
C PRO A 305 -39.09 -9.61 -52.55
N THR A 306 -38.61 -8.82 -51.58
CA THR A 306 -38.96 -7.43 -51.39
C THR A 306 -38.21 -6.54 -52.38
N PRO A 307 -38.84 -5.51 -52.98
CA PRO A 307 -38.19 -4.64 -53.95
C PRO A 307 -37.11 -3.76 -53.33
N GLU A 308 -36.06 -3.62 -54.12
CA GLU A 308 -34.86 -2.82 -53.89
C GLU A 308 -35.21 -1.32 -53.73
N THR A 309 -34.91 -0.73 -52.57
CA THR A 309 -35.03 0.69 -52.38
C THR A 309 -33.72 1.37 -52.73
N THR A 310 -33.81 2.36 -53.62
CA THR A 310 -32.74 3.27 -54.08
C THR A 310 -32.05 3.95 -52.88
N PRO A 311 -30.71 4.12 -52.88
CA PRO A 311 -30.00 4.78 -51.80
C PRO A 311 -30.26 6.28 -51.81
N GLU A 312 -30.73 6.79 -50.64
CA GLU A 312 -30.91 8.20 -50.35
C GLU A 312 -29.52 8.84 -50.09
N SER A 313 -29.34 10.03 -50.65
CA SER A 313 -28.10 10.79 -50.64
C SER A 313 -27.66 11.20 -49.25
N THR A 314 -26.40 10.93 -48.91
CA THR A 314 -25.67 11.36 -47.71
C THR A 314 -25.64 12.92 -47.65
N PRO A 315 -26.00 13.53 -46.52
CA PRO A 315 -25.82 14.97 -46.35
C PRO A 315 -24.33 15.29 -46.08
N GLU A 316 -23.88 16.36 -46.70
CA GLU A 316 -22.55 16.97 -46.62
C GLU A 316 -22.24 17.41 -45.17
N PRO A 317 -20.99 17.25 -44.63
CA PRO A 317 -20.65 17.60 -43.29
C PRO A 317 -20.67 19.14 -43.10
N THR A 318 -21.48 19.60 -42.15
CA THR A 318 -21.51 21.00 -41.67
C THR A 318 -20.21 21.27 -40.92
N THR A 319 -19.49 22.29 -41.35
CA THR A 319 -18.26 22.77 -40.69
C THR A 319 -18.60 23.36 -39.33
N GLU A 320 -17.99 22.80 -38.25
CA GLU A 320 -18.04 23.27 -36.90
C GLU A 320 -17.30 24.63 -36.80
N PRO A 321 -17.82 25.62 -36.05
CA PRO A 321 -17.15 26.92 -35.93
C PRO A 321 -15.88 26.80 -35.06
N THR A 322 -14.79 27.37 -35.57
CA THR A 322 -13.49 27.50 -34.88
C THR A 322 -13.66 28.24 -33.56
N PRO A 323 -13.11 27.75 -32.44
CA PRO A 323 -13.19 28.44 -31.15
C PRO A 323 -12.37 29.76 -31.20
N THR A 324 -12.98 30.83 -30.74
CA THR A 324 -12.35 32.14 -30.53
C THR A 324 -11.28 32.01 -29.43
N PRO A 325 -10.07 32.59 -29.60
CA PRO A 325 -9.04 32.53 -28.57
C PRO A 325 -9.45 33.30 -27.31
N GLU A 326 -9.36 32.61 -26.18
CA GLU A 326 -9.59 33.11 -24.84
C GLU A 326 -8.48 34.13 -24.48
N VAL A 327 -8.90 35.33 -24.04
CA VAL A 327 -8.01 36.44 -23.71
C VAL A 327 -7.34 36.12 -22.37
N THR A 328 -6.02 35.92 -22.38
CA THR A 328 -5.19 35.75 -21.17
C THR A 328 -5.30 37.03 -20.29
N PRO A 329 -5.63 36.92 -19.01
CA PRO A 329 -5.63 38.07 -18.12
C PRO A 329 -4.23 38.60 -17.89
N THR A 330 -4.11 39.94 -18.05
CA THR A 330 -2.88 40.70 -17.77
C THR A 330 -2.51 40.59 -16.28
N PRO A 331 -1.26 40.33 -15.89
CA PRO A 331 -0.88 40.27 -14.48
C PRO A 331 -1.04 41.66 -13.82
N THR A 332 -1.68 41.66 -12.67
CA THR A 332 -1.81 42.83 -11.78
C THR A 332 -0.42 43.19 -11.23
N PRO A 333 -0.01 44.48 -11.27
CA PRO A 333 1.28 44.87 -10.74
C PRO A 333 1.35 44.67 -9.22
N THR A 334 2.44 44.06 -8.77
CA THR A 334 2.83 43.94 -7.36
C THR A 334 3.06 45.32 -6.76
N PRO A 335 2.54 45.64 -5.56
CA PRO A 335 2.84 46.91 -4.92
C PRO A 335 4.30 47.00 -4.53
N GLU A 336 4.92 48.11 -4.92
CA GLU A 336 6.29 48.50 -4.62
C GLU A 336 6.46 48.66 -3.10
N SER A 337 7.50 48.06 -2.51
CA SER A 337 7.78 48.16 -1.08
C SER A 337 8.31 49.55 -0.73
N ASP A 338 7.64 50.19 0.21
CA ASP A 338 8.04 51.53 0.75
C ASP A 338 9.37 51.37 1.53
N PRO A 339 10.46 52.08 1.12
CA PRO A 339 11.75 51.99 1.78
C PRO A 339 11.81 52.66 3.15
N ASN A 340 10.71 53.25 3.65
CA ASN A 340 10.67 54.00 4.90
C ASN A 340 9.81 53.40 6.00
N ALA A 341 9.44 52.11 5.92
CA ALA A 341 8.67 51.44 6.99
C ALA A 341 9.55 51.18 8.21
N THR A 342 9.23 51.80 9.31
CA THR A 342 9.88 51.65 10.63
C THR A 342 9.55 50.26 11.20
N PRO A 343 10.51 49.48 11.69
CA PRO A 343 10.25 48.16 12.25
C PRO A 343 9.47 48.22 13.58
N THR A 344 8.38 47.46 13.65
CA THR A 344 7.60 47.28 14.87
C THR A 344 8.38 46.46 15.90
N PRO A 345 8.45 46.85 17.18
CA PRO A 345 9.22 46.10 18.18
C PRO A 345 8.59 44.76 18.53
N VAL A 346 9.43 43.71 18.59
CA VAL A 346 9.09 42.36 19.04
C VAL A 346 8.82 42.39 20.55
N PRO A 347 7.74 41.78 21.08
CA PRO A 347 7.51 41.69 22.51
C PRO A 347 8.50 40.73 23.17
N THR A 348 9.22 41.20 24.16
CA THR A 348 10.12 40.43 25.04
C THR A 348 9.29 39.62 26.01
N VAL A 349 9.45 38.31 26.04
CA VAL A 349 8.92 37.44 27.10
C VAL A 349 9.91 37.48 28.25
N ALA A 350 9.46 37.92 29.43
CA ALA A 350 10.24 37.93 30.67
C ALA A 350 10.31 36.53 31.31
N PRO A 351 11.31 36.26 32.18
CA PRO A 351 11.74 34.94 32.67
C PRO A 351 10.73 34.19 33.54
#